data_71293c6adda6586e90191b29d112b1a7
#
_entry.id   71293c6adda6586e90191b29d112b1a7
#
_cell.length_a   1.000
_cell.length_b   1.000
_cell.length_c   1.000
_cell.angle_alpha   90.00
_cell.angle_beta   90.00
_cell.angle_gamma   90.00
#
_symmetry.space_group_name_H-M   'P 1'
#
loop_
_entity.id
_entity.type
_entity.pdbx_description
1 polymer ?
#
loop_
_entity_poly.entity_id
_entity_poly.type
_entity_poly.pdbx_seq_one_letter_code
_entity_poly.pdbx_strand_id
1 'polypeptide(L)'
;LRGASFILLLVAAWAKSAQVPFHTWLPDAMEAPTPISAYLHAAAMVKAGVYLIARMVSANWETPLYLALVVAVAAIITIIMAIISYFRQDDLKRLLAYSTIAHLGYILVGCSLGIFGSIIGFRGGVLHILCHGVAKGTLFLCAGAIAYGAGTRRISLLRGLGGKMPLEAAAFMVGAIAVTGVPPFSTFWSKLLIFSGALDAPNGAVLLVLLAAESAVSFAWFMWVAQRIFLGSPSPAAAGAANPPAAMGVALVIGMILCVAAPVFGVPLVNWIAP
;
A
#
# COMPACT_ATOMS: atom_id res chain seq x y z
N LEU A 1 31.34 -0.96 13.86
CA LEU A 1 30.51 0.21 14.14
C LEU A 1 29.42 0.39 13.08
N ARG A 2 29.70 0.32 11.76
CA ARG A 2 28.71 0.55 10.67
C ARG A 2 27.55 -0.45 10.69
N GLY A 3 27.81 -1.76 10.94
CA GLY A 3 26.75 -2.76 11.02
C GLY A 3 25.79 -2.55 12.21
N ALA A 4 26.31 -2.16 13.38
CA ALA A 4 25.49 -1.85 14.54
C ALA A 4 24.63 -0.60 14.29
N SER A 5 25.19 0.44 13.67
CA SER A 5 24.43 1.64 13.30
C SER A 5 23.32 1.33 12.31
N PHE A 6 23.57 0.44 11.33
CA PHE A 6 22.55 -0.01 10.39
C PHE A 6 21.38 -0.72 11.11
N ILE A 7 21.69 -1.62 12.04
CA ILE A 7 20.66 -2.35 12.81
C ILE A 7 19.80 -1.38 13.62
N LEU A 8 20.39 -0.40 14.29
CA LEU A 8 19.65 0.61 15.06
C LEU A 8 18.74 1.45 14.15
N LEU A 9 19.24 1.89 13.01
CA LEU A 9 18.47 2.62 12.01
C LEU A 9 17.37 1.75 11.39
N LEU A 10 17.63 0.45 11.16
CA LEU A 10 16.64 -0.50 10.68
C LEU A 10 15.49 -0.67 11.67
N VAL A 11 15.79 -0.83 12.96
CA VAL A 11 14.74 -0.93 14.02
C VAL A 11 13.91 0.35 14.09
N ALA A 12 14.53 1.53 14.04
CA ALA A 12 13.84 2.81 14.02
C ALA A 12 12.93 2.95 12.78
N ALA A 13 13.45 2.59 11.60
CA ALA A 13 12.71 2.59 10.35
C ALA A 13 11.53 1.61 10.39
N TRP A 14 11.74 0.45 10.98
CA TRP A 14 10.73 -0.60 11.16
C TRP A 14 9.57 -0.14 12.03
N ALA A 15 9.88 0.45 13.20
CA ALA A 15 8.88 1.00 14.10
C ALA A 15 8.07 2.12 13.41
N LYS A 16 8.76 3.02 12.68
CA LYS A 16 8.13 4.12 11.95
C LYS A 16 7.23 3.64 10.79
N SER A 17 7.62 2.56 10.13
CA SER A 17 6.87 1.96 9.02
C SER A 17 5.90 0.85 9.45
N ALA A 18 5.58 0.79 10.74
CA ALA A 18 4.60 -0.14 11.30
C ALA A 18 4.82 -1.61 10.86
N GLN A 19 6.07 -2.05 10.86
CA GLN A 19 6.38 -3.45 10.57
C GLN A 19 6.29 -4.30 11.84
N VAL A 20 6.06 -5.60 11.70
CA VAL A 20 6.02 -6.52 12.84
C VAL A 20 7.37 -6.52 13.58
N PRO A 21 7.38 -6.42 14.92
CA PRO A 21 6.25 -6.41 15.86
C PRO A 21 5.63 -5.02 16.15
N PHE A 22 6.13 -3.94 15.58
CA PHE A 22 5.76 -2.55 15.90
C PHE A 22 4.56 -2.02 15.10
N HIS A 23 3.66 -2.88 14.62
CA HIS A 23 2.61 -2.51 13.64
C HIS A 23 1.31 -1.97 14.27
N THR A 24 1.07 -2.21 15.56
CA THR A 24 -0.24 -2.02 16.20
C THR A 24 -0.72 -0.56 16.22
N TRP A 25 0.20 0.39 16.33
CA TRP A 25 -0.14 1.81 16.38
C TRP A 25 -0.83 2.32 15.10
N LEU A 26 -0.55 1.72 13.94
CA LEU A 26 -1.03 2.23 12.67
C LEU A 26 -2.54 2.01 12.46
N PRO A 27 -3.12 0.81 12.72
CA PRO A 27 -4.58 0.63 12.72
C PRO A 27 -5.30 1.45 13.80
N ASP A 28 -4.68 1.69 14.95
CA ASP A 28 -5.29 2.47 16.04
C ASP A 28 -5.31 3.97 15.71
N ALA A 29 -4.34 4.46 14.93
CA ALA A 29 -4.33 5.82 14.41
C ALA A 29 -5.51 6.13 13.45
N MET A 30 -6.33 5.14 13.06
CA MET A 30 -7.49 5.33 12.19
C MET A 30 -8.67 6.05 12.85
N GLU A 31 -8.61 6.34 14.11
CA GLU A 31 -9.58 7.22 14.80
C GLU A 31 -9.46 8.69 14.34
N ALA A 32 -8.29 9.09 13.85
CA ALA A 32 -8.07 10.43 13.30
C ALA A 32 -8.99 10.74 12.10
N PRO A 33 -9.29 12.04 11.82
CA PRO A 33 -10.03 12.45 10.63
C PRO A 33 -9.41 11.89 9.34
N THR A 34 -10.25 11.54 8.35
CA THR A 34 -9.80 10.83 7.15
C THR A 34 -8.72 11.56 6.33
N PRO A 35 -8.73 12.90 6.16
CA PRO A 35 -7.64 13.59 5.46
C PRO A 35 -6.28 13.38 6.12
N ILE A 36 -6.23 13.34 7.47
CA ILE A 36 -5.01 13.06 8.23
C ILE A 36 -4.59 11.61 8.02
N SER A 37 -5.54 10.66 8.04
CA SER A 37 -5.27 9.25 7.74
C SER A 37 -4.72 9.07 6.32
N ALA A 38 -5.30 9.76 5.33
CA ALA A 38 -4.83 9.73 3.95
C ALA A 38 -3.37 10.22 3.85
N TYR A 39 -3.06 11.38 4.44
CA TYR A 39 -1.70 11.92 4.46
C TYR A 39 -0.70 10.97 5.14
N LEU A 40 -1.07 10.41 6.29
CA LEU A 40 -0.24 9.51 7.07
C LEU A 40 0.14 8.24 6.30
N HIS A 41 -0.82 7.62 5.58
CA HIS A 41 -0.62 6.38 4.84
C HIS A 41 -0.10 6.56 3.41
N ALA A 42 -0.52 7.65 2.73
CA ALA A 42 -0.21 7.84 1.32
C ALA A 42 1.15 8.53 1.13
N ALA A 43 1.41 9.64 1.85
CA ALA A 43 2.48 10.53 1.47
C ALA A 43 3.68 10.52 2.41
N ALA A 44 3.49 10.52 3.74
CA ALA A 44 4.55 10.99 4.62
C ALA A 44 5.01 9.98 5.67
N MET A 45 4.22 9.79 6.72
CA MET A 45 4.73 9.28 7.99
C MET A 45 5.24 7.85 7.91
N VAL A 46 4.44 6.92 7.39
CA VAL A 46 4.81 5.49 7.32
C VAL A 46 5.88 5.20 6.28
N LYS A 47 6.04 6.09 5.30
CA LYS A 47 7.06 5.94 4.25
C LYS A 47 8.43 6.45 4.64
N ALA A 48 8.52 7.31 5.66
CA ALA A 48 9.79 7.85 6.14
C ALA A 48 10.76 6.73 6.55
N GLY A 49 10.27 5.66 7.21
CA GLY A 49 11.12 4.54 7.62
C GLY A 49 11.62 3.73 6.42
N VAL A 50 10.74 3.29 5.52
CA VAL A 50 11.17 2.53 4.33
C VAL A 50 12.02 3.38 3.39
N TYR A 51 11.77 4.70 3.31
CA TYR A 51 12.61 5.64 2.57
C TYR A 51 14.02 5.75 3.17
N LEU A 52 14.14 5.78 4.51
CA LEU A 52 15.44 5.78 5.18
C LEU A 52 16.26 4.55 4.78
N ILE A 53 15.66 3.35 4.79
CA ILE A 53 16.36 2.13 4.37
C ILE A 53 16.74 2.21 2.89
N ALA A 54 15.83 2.66 2.02
CA ALA A 54 16.14 2.83 0.59
C ALA A 54 17.31 3.80 0.38
N ARG A 55 17.39 4.90 1.15
CA ARG A 55 18.50 5.86 1.08
C ARG A 55 19.83 5.26 1.54
N MET A 56 19.80 4.41 2.58
CA MET A 56 21.00 3.71 3.04
C MET A 56 21.52 2.74 1.97
N VAL A 57 20.61 2.00 1.32
CA VAL A 57 20.97 1.10 0.22
C VAL A 57 21.51 1.88 -0.98
N SER A 58 20.86 2.98 -1.40
CA SER A 58 21.30 3.80 -2.55
C SER A 58 22.62 4.54 -2.29
N ALA A 59 22.97 4.82 -1.04
CA ALA A 59 24.24 5.45 -0.66
C ALA A 59 25.42 4.46 -0.58
N ASN A 60 25.25 3.23 -1.07
CA ASN A 60 26.24 2.16 -0.99
C ASN A 60 26.78 1.96 0.43
N TRP A 61 25.89 2.11 1.43
CA TRP A 61 26.28 1.81 2.80
C TRP A 61 26.64 0.33 2.88
N GLU A 62 27.89 0.02 3.20
CA GLU A 62 28.40 -1.35 3.33
C GLU A 62 27.47 -2.16 4.26
N THR A 63 26.53 -2.87 3.68
CA THR A 63 25.52 -3.62 4.41
C THR A 63 25.87 -5.10 4.30
N PRO A 64 26.10 -5.79 5.42
CA PRO A 64 26.34 -7.22 5.40
C PRO A 64 25.18 -7.97 4.74
N LEU A 65 25.50 -8.95 3.89
CA LEU A 65 24.51 -9.70 3.11
C LEU A 65 23.44 -10.40 3.98
N TYR A 66 23.81 -10.85 5.19
CA TYR A 66 22.84 -11.46 6.12
C TYR A 66 21.71 -10.48 6.52
N LEU A 67 21.96 -9.17 6.52
CA LEU A 67 20.93 -8.18 6.80
C LEU A 67 19.88 -8.08 5.68
N ALA A 68 20.25 -8.34 4.43
CA ALA A 68 19.28 -8.46 3.35
C ALA A 68 18.29 -9.59 3.63
N LEU A 69 18.79 -10.75 4.08
CA LEU A 69 17.93 -11.87 4.45
C LEU A 69 17.01 -11.52 5.63
N VAL A 70 17.54 -10.88 6.67
CA VAL A 70 16.74 -10.42 7.83
C VAL A 70 15.63 -9.48 7.40
N VAL A 71 15.93 -8.49 6.54
CA VAL A 71 14.94 -7.53 6.03
C VAL A 71 13.89 -8.26 5.19
N ALA A 72 14.29 -9.17 4.29
CA ALA A 72 13.37 -9.93 3.44
C ALA A 72 12.42 -10.81 4.26
N VAL A 73 12.96 -11.60 5.18
CA VAL A 73 12.16 -12.53 6.02
C VAL A 73 11.16 -11.75 6.87
N ALA A 74 11.60 -10.69 7.52
CA ALA A 74 10.73 -9.91 8.37
C ALA A 74 9.66 -9.13 7.56
N ALA A 75 10.00 -8.68 6.35
CA ALA A 75 9.03 -8.09 5.43
C ALA A 75 7.96 -9.11 5.02
N ILE A 76 8.35 -10.34 4.69
CA ILE A 76 7.40 -11.42 4.37
C ILE A 76 6.51 -11.77 5.57
N ILE A 77 7.07 -11.90 6.77
CA ILE A 77 6.28 -12.12 7.99
C ILE A 77 5.26 -10.99 8.18
N THR A 78 5.67 -9.76 7.97
CA THR A 78 4.78 -8.58 8.07
C THR A 78 3.67 -8.63 7.02
N ILE A 79 3.99 -8.98 5.77
CA ILE A 79 3.01 -9.12 4.68
C ILE A 79 1.97 -10.17 5.04
N ILE A 80 2.39 -11.36 5.48
CA ILE A 80 1.49 -12.47 5.85
C ILE A 80 0.59 -12.06 7.02
N MET A 81 1.16 -11.46 8.08
CA MET A 81 0.40 -11.01 9.24
C MET A 81 -0.63 -9.94 8.85
N ALA A 82 -0.24 -8.99 8.01
CA ALA A 82 -1.13 -7.92 7.56
C ALA A 82 -2.31 -8.47 6.74
N ILE A 83 -2.08 -9.46 5.85
CA ILE A 83 -3.14 -10.16 5.10
C ILE A 83 -4.12 -10.81 6.05
N ILE A 84 -3.67 -11.63 6.98
CA ILE A 84 -4.52 -12.31 7.95
C ILE A 84 -5.34 -11.30 8.76
N SER A 85 -4.75 -10.14 9.08
CA SER A 85 -5.39 -9.11 9.88
C SER A 85 -6.46 -8.36 9.11
N TYR A 86 -6.25 -8.01 7.82
CA TYR A 86 -7.25 -7.23 7.10
C TYR A 86 -8.47 -8.06 6.70
N PHE A 87 -8.40 -9.38 6.58
CA PHE A 87 -9.56 -10.24 6.39
C PHE A 87 -10.60 -10.15 7.52
N ARG A 88 -10.17 -9.76 8.71
CA ARG A 88 -11.02 -9.68 9.91
C ARG A 88 -11.60 -8.28 10.15
N GLN A 89 -11.26 -7.30 9.28
CA GLN A 89 -11.70 -5.93 9.51
C GLN A 89 -13.08 -5.66 8.94
N ASP A 90 -13.98 -5.10 9.78
CA ASP A 90 -15.25 -4.53 9.34
C ASP A 90 -15.19 -3.00 9.16
N ASP A 91 -14.09 -2.36 9.59
CA ASP A 91 -13.85 -0.93 9.41
C ASP A 91 -12.99 -0.70 8.16
N LEU A 92 -13.53 0.10 7.22
CA LEU A 92 -12.88 0.37 5.93
C LEU A 92 -11.51 1.03 6.08
N LYS A 93 -11.35 1.96 7.03
CA LYS A 93 -10.06 2.62 7.28
C LYS A 93 -9.03 1.66 7.89
N ARG A 94 -9.46 0.81 8.84
CA ARG A 94 -8.56 -0.20 9.44
C ARG A 94 -8.13 -1.25 8.41
N LEU A 95 -9.04 -1.69 7.53
CA LEU A 95 -8.70 -2.56 6.40
C LEU A 95 -7.61 -1.93 5.53
N LEU A 96 -7.78 -0.65 5.14
CA LEU A 96 -6.79 0.08 4.35
C LEU A 96 -5.46 0.25 5.10
N ALA A 97 -5.47 0.40 6.42
CA ALA A 97 -4.27 0.49 7.24
C ALA A 97 -3.46 -0.82 7.22
N TYR A 98 -4.09 -1.97 7.46
CA TYR A 98 -3.40 -3.27 7.36
C TYR A 98 -2.88 -3.54 5.95
N SER A 99 -3.65 -3.21 4.93
CA SER A 99 -3.17 -3.30 3.56
C SER A 99 -1.96 -2.37 3.31
N THR A 100 -1.87 -1.21 3.97
CA THR A 100 -0.68 -0.36 3.90
C THR A 100 0.54 -1.04 4.54
N ILE A 101 0.38 -1.70 5.69
CA ILE A 101 1.45 -2.46 6.35
C ILE A 101 2.03 -3.52 5.41
N ALA A 102 1.18 -4.28 4.70
CA ALA A 102 1.62 -5.25 3.70
C ALA A 102 2.45 -4.60 2.58
N HIS A 103 1.99 -3.49 2.02
CA HIS A 103 2.68 -2.80 0.93
C HIS A 103 4.00 -2.14 1.36
N LEU A 104 4.13 -1.69 2.62
CA LEU A 104 5.41 -1.26 3.16
C LEU A 104 6.40 -2.44 3.23
N GLY A 105 5.91 -3.65 3.50
CA GLY A 105 6.69 -4.88 3.37
C GLY A 105 7.22 -5.10 1.95
N TYR A 106 6.43 -4.83 0.91
CA TYR A 106 6.90 -4.88 -0.50
C TYR A 106 8.07 -3.93 -0.75
N ILE A 107 8.02 -2.72 -0.21
CA ILE A 107 9.11 -1.76 -0.35
C ILE A 107 10.37 -2.29 0.32
N LEU A 108 10.24 -2.88 1.52
CA LEU A 108 11.37 -3.49 2.23
C LEU A 108 11.94 -4.71 1.48
N VAL A 109 11.10 -5.53 0.84
CA VAL A 109 11.58 -6.59 -0.07
C VAL A 109 12.40 -5.97 -1.19
N GLY A 110 11.93 -4.91 -1.85
CA GLY A 110 12.70 -4.20 -2.88
C GLY A 110 14.04 -3.67 -2.35
N CYS A 111 14.07 -3.12 -1.13
CA CYS A 111 15.32 -2.69 -0.48
C CYS A 111 16.25 -3.87 -0.21
N SER A 112 15.74 -5.02 0.25
CA SER A 112 16.55 -6.22 0.47
C SER A 112 17.14 -6.75 -0.83
N LEU A 113 16.39 -6.72 -1.93
CA LEU A 113 16.86 -7.08 -3.26
C LEU A 113 18.03 -6.19 -3.69
N GLY A 114 17.98 -4.89 -3.38
CA GLY A 114 19.10 -3.97 -3.61
C GLY A 114 20.36 -4.36 -2.84
N ILE A 115 20.23 -4.82 -1.58
CA ILE A 115 21.37 -5.32 -0.80
C ILE A 115 21.92 -6.65 -1.40
N PHE A 116 21.04 -7.49 -1.98
CA PHE A 116 21.46 -8.69 -2.73
C PHE A 116 22.10 -8.38 -4.09
N GLY A 117 22.10 -7.11 -4.54
CA GLY A 117 22.69 -6.67 -5.79
C GLY A 117 21.70 -6.55 -6.96
N SER A 118 20.40 -6.81 -6.75
CA SER A 118 19.39 -6.60 -7.80
C SER A 118 18.97 -5.13 -7.88
N ILE A 119 19.54 -4.40 -8.84
CA ILE A 119 19.17 -3.00 -9.11
C ILE A 119 17.69 -2.93 -9.56
N ILE A 120 17.21 -3.89 -10.34
CA ILE A 120 15.84 -3.93 -10.84
C ILE A 120 14.86 -4.05 -9.67
N GLY A 121 15.10 -4.97 -8.74
CA GLY A 121 14.29 -5.14 -7.55
C GLY A 121 14.29 -3.91 -6.65
N PHE A 122 15.44 -3.28 -6.48
CA PHE A 122 15.58 -2.04 -5.72
C PHE A 122 14.79 -0.89 -6.35
N ARG A 123 14.93 -0.68 -7.66
CA ARG A 123 14.15 0.31 -8.42
C ARG A 123 12.66 0.06 -8.27
N GLY A 124 12.23 -1.19 -8.31
CA GLY A 124 10.85 -1.60 -8.04
C GLY A 124 10.37 -1.16 -6.66
N GLY A 125 11.16 -1.39 -5.61
CA GLY A 125 10.88 -0.96 -4.25
C GLY A 125 10.72 0.56 -4.12
N VAL A 126 11.65 1.32 -4.70
CA VAL A 126 11.60 2.80 -4.71
C VAL A 126 10.38 3.30 -5.49
N LEU A 127 10.10 2.74 -6.67
CA LEU A 127 8.91 3.08 -7.46
C LEU A 127 7.62 2.77 -6.70
N HIS A 128 7.63 1.69 -5.89
CA HIS A 128 6.46 1.30 -5.09
C HIS A 128 6.11 2.36 -4.03
N ILE A 129 7.07 3.12 -3.53
CA ILE A 129 6.82 4.25 -2.61
C ILE A 129 5.85 5.25 -3.25
N LEU A 130 6.09 5.63 -4.51
CA LEU A 130 5.25 6.59 -5.24
C LEU A 130 3.90 5.95 -5.63
N CYS A 131 3.93 4.83 -6.34
CA CYS A 131 2.74 4.18 -6.90
C CYS A 131 1.73 3.77 -5.81
N HIS A 132 2.22 3.16 -4.74
CA HIS A 132 1.40 2.83 -3.57
C HIS A 132 0.84 4.09 -2.89
N GLY A 133 1.61 5.19 -2.87
CA GLY A 133 1.14 6.46 -2.31
C GLY A 133 -0.09 6.98 -2.98
N VAL A 134 -0.08 7.03 -4.29
CA VAL A 134 -1.20 7.49 -5.10
C VAL A 134 -2.43 6.59 -4.91
N ALA A 135 -2.25 5.28 -5.04
CA ALA A 135 -3.35 4.32 -4.89
C ALA A 135 -3.99 4.38 -3.49
N LYS A 136 -3.17 4.45 -2.44
CA LYS A 136 -3.67 4.58 -1.06
C LYS A 136 -4.30 5.94 -0.77
N GLY A 137 -3.72 7.02 -1.29
CA GLY A 137 -4.34 8.35 -1.19
C GLY A 137 -5.76 8.34 -1.73
N THR A 138 -5.95 7.79 -2.93
CA THR A 138 -7.26 7.65 -3.57
C THR A 138 -8.22 6.82 -2.73
N LEU A 139 -7.78 5.66 -2.22
CA LEU A 139 -8.62 4.78 -1.39
C LEU A 139 -9.02 5.43 -0.06
N PHE A 140 -8.10 6.10 0.63
CA PHE A 140 -8.42 6.78 1.90
C PHE A 140 -9.33 7.98 1.69
N LEU A 141 -9.13 8.79 0.65
CA LEU A 141 -10.03 9.89 0.31
C LEU A 141 -11.42 9.35 -0.04
N CYS A 142 -11.50 8.25 -0.80
CA CYS A 142 -12.75 7.55 -1.10
C CYS A 142 -13.43 7.05 0.18
N ALA A 143 -12.71 6.39 1.09
CA ALA A 143 -13.25 5.97 2.37
C ALA A 143 -13.77 7.15 3.21
N GLY A 144 -13.14 8.32 3.09
CA GLY A 144 -13.60 9.56 3.70
C GLY A 144 -14.91 10.07 3.11
N ALA A 145 -15.02 10.08 1.79
CA ALA A 145 -16.24 10.47 1.09
C ALA A 145 -17.41 9.52 1.41
N ILE A 146 -17.15 8.20 1.45
CA ILE A 146 -18.14 7.20 1.86
C ILE A 146 -18.59 7.45 3.31
N ALA A 147 -17.64 7.63 4.24
CA ALA A 147 -17.98 7.88 5.64
C ALA A 147 -18.76 9.18 5.83
N TYR A 148 -18.45 10.21 5.05
CA TYR A 148 -19.20 11.48 5.04
C TYR A 148 -20.63 11.29 4.55
N GLY A 149 -20.82 10.63 3.39
CA GLY A 149 -22.12 10.48 2.75
C GLY A 149 -23.03 9.47 3.46
N ALA A 150 -22.51 8.30 3.86
CA ALA A 150 -23.26 7.24 4.47
C ALA A 150 -23.29 7.28 6.02
N GLY A 151 -22.56 8.19 6.67
CA GLY A 151 -22.48 8.34 8.11
C GLY A 151 -21.79 7.18 8.83
N THR A 152 -21.19 6.23 8.10
CA THR A 152 -20.53 5.06 8.67
C THR A 152 -19.36 4.59 7.81
N ARG A 153 -18.38 3.95 8.44
CA ARG A 153 -17.24 3.30 7.77
C ARG A 153 -17.25 1.78 7.91
N ARG A 154 -18.33 1.21 8.53
CA ARG A 154 -18.48 -0.23 8.69
C ARG A 154 -18.92 -0.89 7.38
N ILE A 155 -18.09 -1.81 6.86
CA ILE A 155 -18.31 -2.52 5.61
C ILE A 155 -19.63 -3.29 5.63
N SER A 156 -19.98 -3.90 6.77
CA SER A 156 -21.22 -4.64 6.97
C SER A 156 -22.49 -3.80 6.81
N LEU A 157 -22.40 -2.47 7.02
CA LEU A 157 -23.53 -1.54 6.95
C LEU A 157 -23.63 -0.79 5.61
N LEU A 158 -22.66 -0.92 4.70
CA LEU A 158 -22.55 -0.10 3.48
C LEU A 158 -23.13 -0.73 2.22
N ARG A 159 -23.86 -1.87 2.30
CA ARG A 159 -24.34 -2.60 1.13
C ARG A 159 -25.21 -1.76 0.20
N GLY A 160 -24.99 -1.90 -1.13
CA GLY A 160 -25.82 -1.26 -2.16
C GLY A 160 -25.56 0.23 -2.36
N LEU A 161 -24.39 0.71 -1.93
CA LEU A 161 -24.06 2.14 -1.98
C LEU A 161 -23.83 2.66 -3.41
N GLY A 162 -23.53 1.79 -4.39
CA GLY A 162 -23.14 2.20 -5.75
C GLY A 162 -24.19 3.02 -6.50
N GLY A 163 -25.48 2.79 -6.24
CA GLY A 163 -26.53 3.57 -6.86
C GLY A 163 -26.66 5.02 -6.34
N LYS A 164 -26.17 5.29 -5.12
CA LYS A 164 -26.20 6.61 -4.49
C LYS A 164 -24.87 7.35 -4.61
N MET A 165 -23.77 6.63 -4.63
CA MET A 165 -22.41 7.17 -4.65
C MET A 165 -21.58 6.53 -5.78
N PRO A 166 -21.95 6.76 -7.06
CA PRO A 166 -21.30 6.10 -8.21
C PRO A 166 -19.85 6.56 -8.42
N LEU A 167 -19.52 7.81 -8.09
CA LEU A 167 -18.15 8.33 -8.21
C LEU A 167 -17.22 7.65 -7.19
N GLU A 168 -17.70 7.47 -5.95
CA GLU A 168 -16.98 6.78 -4.90
C GLU A 168 -16.82 5.30 -5.23
N ALA A 169 -17.82 4.67 -5.84
CA ALA A 169 -17.72 3.30 -6.33
C ALA A 169 -16.63 3.16 -7.40
N ALA A 170 -16.59 4.07 -8.37
CA ALA A 170 -15.55 4.11 -9.40
C ALA A 170 -14.16 4.37 -8.78
N ALA A 171 -14.04 5.34 -7.88
CA ALA A 171 -12.79 5.70 -7.22
C ALA A 171 -12.25 4.56 -6.33
N PHE A 172 -13.14 3.88 -5.60
CA PHE A 172 -12.76 2.70 -4.82
C PHE A 172 -12.25 1.58 -5.73
N MET A 173 -12.97 1.29 -6.82
CA MET A 173 -12.60 0.24 -7.77
C MET A 173 -11.24 0.54 -8.41
N VAL A 174 -11.03 1.76 -8.92
CA VAL A 174 -9.75 2.20 -9.50
C VAL A 174 -8.62 2.10 -8.47
N GLY A 175 -8.83 2.61 -7.26
CA GLY A 175 -7.82 2.54 -6.20
C GLY A 175 -7.51 1.11 -5.75
N ALA A 176 -8.53 0.24 -5.67
CA ALA A 176 -8.38 -1.17 -5.32
C ALA A 176 -7.60 -1.95 -6.38
N ILE A 177 -7.93 -1.76 -7.65
CA ILE A 177 -7.20 -2.38 -8.78
C ILE A 177 -5.77 -1.81 -8.83
N ALA A 178 -5.62 -0.50 -8.62
CA ALA A 178 -4.32 0.15 -8.61
C ALA A 178 -3.40 -0.37 -7.50
N VAL A 179 -3.91 -0.55 -6.27
CA VAL A 179 -3.10 -1.00 -5.14
C VAL A 179 -2.74 -2.49 -5.23
N THR A 180 -3.60 -3.31 -5.82
CA THR A 180 -3.34 -4.75 -5.95
C THR A 180 -2.36 -5.09 -7.07
N GLY A 181 -2.13 -4.17 -8.01
CA GLY A 181 -1.11 -4.32 -9.04
C GLY A 181 -1.62 -4.95 -10.33
N VAL A 182 -2.82 -4.60 -10.75
CA VAL A 182 -3.40 -5.01 -12.05
C VAL A 182 -3.04 -3.96 -13.13
N PRO A 183 -2.58 -4.38 -14.32
CA PRO A 183 -2.32 -3.44 -15.42
C PRO A 183 -3.60 -2.71 -15.85
N PRO A 184 -3.52 -1.47 -16.31
CA PRO A 184 -2.34 -0.62 -16.50
C PRO A 184 -2.00 0.26 -15.29
N PHE A 185 -2.58 0.00 -14.12
CA PHE A 185 -2.49 0.86 -12.94
C PHE A 185 -1.11 0.89 -12.26
N SER A 186 -0.95 1.87 -11.37
CA SER A 186 0.35 2.34 -10.88
C SER A 186 1.20 1.25 -10.21
N THR A 187 0.66 0.46 -9.28
CA THR A 187 1.51 -0.50 -8.56
C THR A 187 1.87 -1.75 -9.37
N PHE A 188 1.22 -1.99 -10.51
CA PHE A 188 1.63 -3.05 -11.43
C PHE A 188 3.10 -2.91 -11.85
N TRP A 189 3.50 -1.73 -12.28
CA TRP A 189 4.85 -1.46 -12.76
C TRP A 189 5.91 -1.66 -11.67
N SER A 190 5.62 -1.20 -10.46
CA SER A 190 6.54 -1.37 -9.34
C SER A 190 6.62 -2.83 -8.86
N LYS A 191 5.49 -3.54 -8.80
CA LYS A 191 5.48 -4.97 -8.48
C LYS A 191 6.18 -5.80 -9.55
N LEU A 192 5.98 -5.48 -10.83
CA LEU A 192 6.68 -6.14 -11.93
C LEU A 192 8.19 -6.07 -11.78
N LEU A 193 8.73 -4.89 -11.44
CA LEU A 193 10.17 -4.73 -11.20
C LEU A 193 10.64 -5.50 -9.96
N ILE A 194 9.87 -5.49 -8.86
CA ILE A 194 10.18 -6.28 -7.66
C ILE A 194 10.18 -7.77 -7.99
N PHE A 195 9.19 -8.26 -8.74
CA PHE A 195 9.07 -9.66 -9.12
C PHE A 195 10.22 -10.10 -10.05
N SER A 196 10.56 -9.25 -11.03
CA SER A 196 11.71 -9.51 -11.90
C SER A 196 13.01 -9.56 -11.09
N GLY A 197 13.23 -8.59 -10.21
CA GLY A 197 14.42 -8.55 -9.37
C GLY A 197 14.46 -9.64 -8.29
N ALA A 198 13.32 -10.21 -7.91
CA ALA A 198 13.30 -11.33 -6.97
C ALA A 198 14.04 -12.56 -7.51
N LEU A 199 14.02 -12.76 -8.82
CA LEU A 199 14.69 -13.90 -9.46
C LEU A 199 16.23 -13.81 -9.35
N ASP A 200 16.78 -12.64 -9.11
CA ASP A 200 18.22 -12.42 -8.90
C ASP A 200 18.68 -12.83 -7.48
N ALA A 201 17.74 -13.00 -6.55
CA ALA A 201 18.04 -13.30 -5.16
C ALA A 201 18.11 -14.81 -4.87
N PRO A 202 18.82 -15.25 -3.80
CA PRO A 202 18.76 -16.63 -3.32
C PRO A 202 17.32 -17.06 -3.05
N ASN A 203 16.93 -18.24 -3.54
CA ASN A 203 15.54 -18.73 -3.49
C ASN A 203 14.50 -17.80 -4.12
N GLY A 204 14.89 -17.01 -5.12
CA GLY A 204 14.06 -15.98 -5.74
C GLY A 204 12.74 -16.47 -6.29
N ALA A 205 12.67 -17.70 -6.80
CA ALA A 205 11.41 -18.30 -7.25
C ALA A 205 10.38 -18.44 -6.09
N VAL A 206 10.83 -18.82 -4.89
CA VAL A 206 9.95 -18.91 -3.71
C VAL A 206 9.46 -17.52 -3.32
N LEU A 207 10.34 -16.53 -3.30
CA LEU A 207 9.99 -15.14 -3.02
C LEU A 207 8.96 -14.62 -4.03
N LEU A 208 9.19 -14.86 -5.32
CA LEU A 208 8.26 -14.50 -6.38
C LEU A 208 6.87 -15.10 -6.18
N VAL A 209 6.80 -16.41 -5.90
CA VAL A 209 5.52 -17.11 -5.67
C VAL A 209 4.78 -16.52 -4.47
N LEU A 210 5.47 -16.24 -3.36
CA LEU A 210 4.87 -15.64 -2.17
C LEU A 210 4.30 -14.25 -2.46
N LEU A 211 5.04 -13.39 -3.17
CA LEU A 211 4.61 -12.05 -3.52
C LEU A 211 3.46 -12.05 -4.54
N ALA A 212 3.51 -12.96 -5.52
CA ALA A 212 2.44 -13.10 -6.52
C ALA A 212 1.15 -13.63 -5.88
N ALA A 213 1.26 -14.62 -4.99
CA ALA A 213 0.14 -15.16 -4.22
C ALA A 213 -0.52 -14.07 -3.37
N GLU A 214 0.29 -13.25 -2.67
CA GLU A 214 -0.24 -12.08 -1.93
C GLU A 214 -1.04 -11.15 -2.84
N SER A 215 -0.48 -10.79 -4.00
CA SER A 215 -1.15 -9.88 -4.94
C SER A 215 -2.50 -10.43 -5.42
N ALA A 216 -2.57 -11.73 -5.71
CA ALA A 216 -3.81 -12.39 -6.12
C ALA A 216 -4.84 -12.43 -4.99
N VAL A 217 -4.41 -12.78 -3.79
CA VAL A 217 -5.27 -12.81 -2.58
C VAL A 217 -5.80 -11.41 -2.25
N SER A 218 -4.92 -10.41 -2.27
CA SER A 218 -5.30 -9.01 -2.05
C SER A 218 -6.31 -8.53 -3.09
N PHE A 219 -6.09 -8.85 -4.37
CA PHE A 219 -7.05 -8.51 -5.44
C PHE A 219 -8.42 -9.13 -5.19
N ALA A 220 -8.48 -10.42 -4.95
CA ALA A 220 -9.73 -11.12 -4.69
C ALA A 220 -10.48 -10.50 -3.49
N TRP A 221 -9.76 -10.18 -2.43
CA TRP A 221 -10.34 -9.58 -1.23
C TRP A 221 -10.86 -8.16 -1.47
N PHE A 222 -10.10 -7.29 -2.14
CA PHE A 222 -10.56 -5.94 -2.46
C PHE A 222 -11.78 -5.96 -3.38
N MET A 223 -11.85 -6.91 -4.33
CA MET A 223 -13.02 -7.09 -5.20
C MET A 223 -14.24 -7.56 -4.39
N TRP A 224 -14.04 -8.48 -3.45
CA TRP A 224 -15.10 -8.91 -2.53
C TRP A 224 -15.61 -7.75 -1.67
N VAL A 225 -14.73 -6.92 -1.11
CA VAL A 225 -15.11 -5.72 -0.34
C VAL A 225 -15.88 -4.73 -1.22
N ALA A 226 -15.41 -4.47 -2.44
CA ALA A 226 -16.09 -3.59 -3.39
C ALA A 226 -17.50 -4.09 -3.71
N GLN A 227 -17.65 -5.40 -4.00
CA GLN A 227 -18.95 -6.02 -4.23
C GLN A 227 -19.86 -5.84 -3.03
N ARG A 228 -19.35 -6.08 -1.83
CA ARG A 228 -20.14 -6.01 -0.59
C ARG A 228 -20.61 -4.59 -0.28
N ILE A 229 -19.81 -3.57 -0.56
CA ILE A 229 -20.15 -2.16 -0.32
C ILE A 229 -21.09 -1.63 -1.40
N PHE A 230 -20.78 -1.86 -2.68
CA PHE A 230 -21.42 -1.11 -3.76
C PHE A 230 -22.57 -1.85 -4.45
N LEU A 231 -22.63 -3.19 -4.35
CA LEU A 231 -23.65 -3.98 -5.03
C LEU A 231 -24.74 -4.48 -4.06
N GLY A 232 -25.86 -4.93 -4.65
CA GLY A 232 -27.00 -5.48 -3.94
C GLY A 232 -28.05 -4.44 -3.53
N SER A 233 -29.03 -4.87 -2.75
CA SER A 233 -30.08 -3.98 -2.22
C SER A 233 -29.51 -2.98 -1.21
N PRO A 234 -29.88 -1.68 -1.30
CA PRO A 234 -29.37 -0.67 -0.39
C PRO A 234 -29.69 -0.97 1.07
N SER A 235 -28.69 -0.87 1.92
CA SER A 235 -28.85 -0.86 3.39
C SER A 235 -29.48 0.46 3.85
N PRO A 236 -30.00 0.57 5.08
CA PRO A 236 -30.51 1.86 5.59
C PRO A 236 -29.49 3.00 5.51
N ALA A 237 -28.20 2.72 5.78
CA ALA A 237 -27.14 3.71 5.65
C ALA A 237 -26.90 4.12 4.18
N ALA A 238 -26.92 3.16 3.25
CA ALA A 238 -26.77 3.44 1.83
C ALA A 238 -27.98 4.17 1.25
N ALA A 239 -29.21 3.83 1.68
CA ALA A 239 -30.43 4.51 1.24
C ALA A 239 -30.48 5.99 1.66
N GLY A 240 -29.99 6.29 2.87
CA GLY A 240 -29.91 7.64 3.44
C GLY A 240 -28.62 8.40 3.04
N ALA A 241 -27.75 7.83 2.22
CA ALA A 241 -26.47 8.46 1.89
C ALA A 241 -26.68 9.79 1.13
N ALA A 242 -25.97 10.82 1.61
CA ALA A 242 -25.92 12.14 1.00
C ALA A 242 -24.71 12.27 0.06
N ASN A 243 -24.81 13.14 -0.93
CA ASN A 243 -23.68 13.43 -1.82
C ASN A 243 -22.59 14.19 -1.05
N PRO A 244 -21.32 13.75 -1.12
CA PRO A 244 -20.21 14.51 -0.57
C PRO A 244 -20.03 15.87 -1.29
N PRO A 245 -19.36 16.85 -0.64
CA PRO A 245 -19.02 18.12 -1.29
C PRO A 245 -18.23 17.91 -2.59
N ALA A 246 -18.47 18.77 -3.59
CA ALA A 246 -17.84 18.69 -4.91
C ALA A 246 -16.30 18.64 -4.84
N ALA A 247 -15.68 19.31 -3.86
CA ALA A 247 -14.23 19.26 -3.65
C ALA A 247 -13.71 17.84 -3.38
N MET A 248 -14.47 17.02 -2.67
CA MET A 248 -14.11 15.60 -2.46
C MET A 248 -14.17 14.84 -3.78
N GLY A 249 -15.20 15.06 -4.59
CA GLY A 249 -15.33 14.47 -5.92
C GLY A 249 -14.15 14.82 -6.84
N VAL A 250 -13.76 16.10 -6.88
CA VAL A 250 -12.59 16.54 -7.65
C VAL A 250 -11.32 15.83 -7.19
N ALA A 251 -11.10 15.72 -5.87
CA ALA A 251 -9.95 15.01 -5.33
C ALA A 251 -9.93 13.52 -5.73
N LEU A 252 -11.09 12.86 -5.77
CA LEU A 252 -11.21 11.47 -6.22
C LEU A 252 -10.88 11.32 -7.70
N VAL A 253 -11.37 12.23 -8.56
CA VAL A 253 -11.07 12.23 -10.00
C VAL A 253 -9.57 12.40 -10.24
N ILE A 254 -8.94 13.36 -9.57
CA ILE A 254 -7.49 13.56 -9.64
C ILE A 254 -6.75 12.28 -9.19
N GLY A 255 -7.18 11.67 -8.08
CA GLY A 255 -6.60 10.43 -7.58
C GLY A 255 -6.70 9.27 -8.59
N MET A 256 -7.86 9.11 -9.24
CA MET A 256 -8.05 8.09 -10.28
C MET A 256 -7.12 8.30 -11.48
N ILE A 257 -6.99 9.54 -11.96
CA ILE A 257 -6.05 9.89 -13.04
C ILE A 257 -4.61 9.56 -12.63
N LEU A 258 -4.21 9.95 -11.43
CA LEU A 258 -2.87 9.68 -10.92
C LEU A 258 -2.60 8.19 -10.75
N CYS A 259 -3.61 7.36 -10.44
CA CYS A 259 -3.46 5.90 -10.37
C CYS A 259 -3.00 5.28 -11.71
N VAL A 260 -3.25 5.95 -12.83
CA VAL A 260 -2.77 5.53 -14.16
C VAL A 260 -1.49 6.28 -14.55
N ALA A 261 -1.42 7.58 -14.26
CA ALA A 261 -0.34 8.46 -14.75
C ALA A 261 0.96 8.35 -13.92
N ALA A 262 0.89 7.98 -12.64
CA ALA A 262 2.05 7.99 -11.74
C ALA A 262 3.27 7.19 -12.26
N PRO A 263 3.15 6.03 -12.91
CA PRO A 263 4.29 5.30 -13.44
C PRO A 263 5.01 6.03 -14.57
N VAL A 264 4.29 6.80 -15.37
CA VAL A 264 4.85 7.55 -16.51
C VAL A 264 5.94 8.53 -16.02
N PHE A 265 5.71 9.15 -14.88
CA PHE A 265 6.67 10.04 -14.23
C PHE A 265 7.62 9.31 -13.29
N GLY A 266 7.12 8.26 -12.63
CA GLY A 266 7.85 7.52 -11.60
C GLY A 266 8.99 6.68 -12.17
N VAL A 267 8.82 6.01 -13.30
CA VAL A 267 9.84 5.15 -13.90
C VAL A 267 11.09 5.95 -14.31
N PRO A 268 10.99 7.06 -15.06
CA PRO A 268 12.16 7.90 -15.35
C PRO A 268 12.85 8.45 -14.09
N LEU A 269 12.05 8.88 -13.10
CA LEU A 269 12.58 9.41 -11.84
C LEU A 269 13.39 8.36 -11.08
N VAL A 270 12.90 7.14 -10.98
CA VAL A 270 13.59 6.06 -10.27
C VAL A 270 14.87 5.65 -10.99
N ASN A 271 14.88 5.64 -12.31
CA ASN A 271 16.09 5.36 -13.09
C ASN A 271 17.18 6.42 -12.88
N TRP A 272 16.80 7.66 -12.57
CA TRP A 272 17.73 8.75 -12.25
C TRP A 272 18.23 8.69 -10.80
N ILE A 273 17.36 8.32 -9.83
CA ILE A 273 17.69 8.30 -8.39
C ILE A 273 18.46 7.03 -8.00
N ALA A 274 18.17 5.92 -8.63
CA ALA A 274 18.76 4.60 -8.38
C ALA A 274 19.44 4.10 -9.68
N PRO A 275 20.61 4.69 -10.01
CA PRO A 275 21.32 4.39 -11.25
C PRO A 275 21.85 2.95 -11.32
#